data_3cdd030a6d7da7501b1ba3ecfd08446c
#
_entry.id   3cdd030a6d7da7501b1ba3ecfd08446c
#
_cell.length_a   1.000
_cell.length_b   1.000
_cell.length_c   1.000
_cell.angle_alpha   90.00
_cell.angle_beta   90.00
_cell.angle_gamma   90.00
#
_symmetry.space_group_name_H-M   'P 1'
#
loop_
_entity.id
_entity.type
_entity.pdbx_description
1 polymer ?
#
loop_
_entity_poly.entity_id
_entity_poly.type
_entity_poly.pdbx_seq_one_letter_code
_entity_poly.pdbx_strand_id
1 'polypeptide(L)'
;IEDLTIEDLEKLYVEFHREAEKNPRLKEEAREWFKRLEEGDREARKIWQKIVDLSMKEFSRVYKMLGISFDVSLGESFYQDKMAAVIADAQEKGLLCESQGAKVIFLPGEETPAMLVKSDGATTYLLRDLATIKYRQERWRPDLIIYEV
;
A
#
# COMPACT_ATOMS: atom_id res chain seq x y z
N ILE A 1 -1.81 20.33 -13.32
CA ILE A 1 -1.75 18.85 -13.33
C ILE A 1 -2.21 18.28 -14.71
N GLU A 2 -2.87 19.01 -15.59
CA GLU A 2 -3.45 18.42 -16.83
C GLU A 2 -2.40 17.98 -17.86
N ASP A 3 -1.25 18.59 -17.89
CA ASP A 3 -0.19 18.34 -18.89
C ASP A 3 1.13 17.80 -18.30
N LEU A 4 1.09 17.22 -17.06
CA LEU A 4 2.30 16.68 -16.45
C LEU A 4 2.78 15.42 -17.19
N THR A 5 4.09 15.33 -17.38
CA THR A 5 4.79 14.13 -17.84
C THR A 5 5.36 13.34 -16.67
N ILE A 6 5.89 12.14 -16.91
CA ILE A 6 6.55 11.34 -15.88
C ILE A 6 7.84 12.04 -15.42
N GLU A 7 8.56 12.69 -16.33
CA GLU A 7 9.75 13.47 -16.05
C GLU A 7 9.46 14.69 -15.16
N ASP A 8 8.27 15.28 -15.29
CA ASP A 8 7.85 16.38 -14.42
C ASP A 8 7.53 15.88 -13.02
N LEU A 9 6.92 14.69 -12.87
CA LEU A 9 6.69 14.07 -11.57
C LEU A 9 8.01 13.74 -10.88
N GLU A 10 9.00 13.24 -11.61
CA GLU A 10 10.34 12.97 -11.06
C GLU A 10 11.01 14.24 -10.57
N LYS A 11 10.97 15.32 -11.36
CA LYS A 11 11.51 16.62 -10.96
C LYS A 11 10.82 17.17 -9.70
N LEU A 12 9.48 17.11 -9.65
CA LEU A 12 8.71 17.55 -8.49
C LEU A 12 9.06 16.72 -7.24
N TYR A 13 9.25 15.41 -7.38
CA TYR A 13 9.67 14.54 -6.29
C TYR A 13 11.04 14.95 -5.73
N VAL A 14 12.03 15.10 -6.61
CA VAL A 14 13.40 15.51 -6.23
C VAL A 14 13.39 16.89 -5.58
N GLU A 15 12.68 17.84 -6.17
CA GLU A 15 12.58 19.21 -5.67
C GLU A 15 11.89 19.27 -4.31
N PHE A 16 10.78 18.55 -4.12
CA PHE A 16 10.10 18.45 -2.85
C PHE A 16 11.04 17.93 -1.74
N HIS A 17 11.76 16.85 -1.99
CA HIS A 17 12.68 16.30 -0.99
C HIS A 17 13.81 17.27 -0.62
N ARG A 18 14.39 17.93 -1.61
CA ARG A 18 15.42 18.96 -1.38
C ARG A 18 14.91 20.14 -0.55
N GLU A 19 13.71 20.63 -0.82
CA GLU A 19 13.13 21.73 -0.08
C GLU A 19 12.62 21.30 1.30
N ALA A 20 12.12 20.07 1.45
CA ALA A 20 11.65 19.54 2.72
C ALA A 20 12.79 19.28 3.74
N GLU A 21 14.04 19.14 3.26
CA GLU A 21 15.21 19.12 4.17
C GLU A 21 15.45 20.48 4.84
N LYS A 22 15.15 21.56 4.14
CA LYS A 22 15.32 22.94 4.62
C LYS A 22 14.10 23.47 5.37
N ASN A 23 12.93 22.95 5.03
CA ASN A 23 11.66 23.37 5.59
C ASN A 23 10.83 22.17 6.10
N PRO A 24 10.97 21.80 7.39
CA PRO A 24 10.23 20.68 7.99
C PRO A 24 8.70 20.76 7.86
N ARG A 25 8.15 21.98 7.73
CA ARG A 25 6.70 22.20 7.56
C ARG A 25 6.16 21.50 6.30
N LEU A 26 6.95 21.43 5.23
CA LEU A 26 6.54 20.70 4.00
C LEU A 26 6.27 19.22 4.27
N LYS A 27 7.02 18.59 5.18
CA LYS A 27 6.78 17.19 5.57
C LYS A 27 5.45 17.03 6.33
N GLU A 28 5.07 18.01 7.13
CA GLU A 28 3.79 18.01 7.85
C GLU A 28 2.63 18.19 6.86
N GLU A 29 2.74 19.15 5.96
CA GLU A 29 1.75 19.35 4.89
C GLU A 29 1.59 18.11 4.02
N ALA A 30 2.67 17.41 3.67
CA ALA A 30 2.60 16.16 2.93
C ALA A 30 1.87 15.05 3.69
N ARG A 31 2.08 14.95 5.03
CA ARG A 31 1.35 13.99 5.87
C ARG A 31 -0.14 14.31 5.93
N GLU A 32 -0.50 15.59 6.00
CA GLU A 32 -1.91 16.02 5.96
C GLU A 32 -2.57 15.65 4.63
N TRP A 33 -1.89 15.87 3.50
CA TRP A 33 -2.38 15.45 2.19
C TRP A 33 -2.55 13.94 2.08
N PHE A 34 -1.59 13.16 2.62
CA PHE A 34 -1.68 11.71 2.63
C PHE A 34 -2.86 11.23 3.49
N LYS A 35 -3.06 11.84 4.66
CA LYS A 35 -4.22 11.56 5.53
C LYS A 35 -5.53 11.87 4.80
N ARG A 36 -5.64 13.02 4.14
CA ARG A 36 -6.82 13.35 3.32
C ARG A 36 -7.09 12.29 2.25
N LEU A 37 -6.05 11.78 1.60
CA LEU A 37 -6.18 10.71 0.62
C LEU A 37 -6.76 9.44 1.24
N GLU A 38 -6.25 9.01 2.39
CA GLU A 38 -6.74 7.83 3.12
C GLU A 38 -8.19 8.01 3.60
N GLU A 39 -8.56 9.19 4.04
CA GLU A 39 -9.92 9.55 4.45
C GLU A 39 -10.89 9.71 3.26
N GLY A 40 -10.38 9.65 2.05
CA GLY A 40 -11.19 9.64 0.84
C GLY A 40 -11.53 11.02 0.29
N ASP A 41 -10.78 12.04 0.63
CA ASP A 41 -10.93 13.38 0.06
C ASP A 41 -10.93 13.36 -1.47
N ARG A 42 -11.90 14.02 -2.07
CA ARG A 42 -12.14 13.96 -3.52
C ARG A 42 -11.01 14.57 -4.33
N GLU A 43 -10.41 15.65 -3.84
CA GLU A 43 -9.30 16.35 -4.50
C GLU A 43 -8.03 15.51 -4.42
N ALA A 44 -7.67 15.02 -3.22
CA ALA A 44 -6.53 14.16 -3.01
C ALA A 44 -6.61 12.89 -3.86
N ARG A 45 -7.77 12.25 -3.93
CA ARG A 45 -8.01 11.08 -4.80
C ARG A 45 -7.88 11.40 -6.27
N LYS A 46 -8.37 12.55 -6.72
CA LYS A 46 -8.25 12.96 -8.13
C LYS A 46 -6.78 13.17 -8.51
N ILE A 47 -5.98 13.80 -7.65
CA ILE A 47 -4.55 13.99 -7.85
C ILE A 47 -3.83 12.63 -7.88
N TRP A 48 -4.08 11.81 -6.88
CA TRP A 48 -3.49 10.47 -6.77
C TRP A 48 -3.79 9.60 -8.00
N GLN A 49 -5.07 9.54 -8.41
CA GLN A 49 -5.46 8.73 -9.57
C GLN A 49 -4.70 9.18 -10.84
N LYS A 50 -4.53 10.48 -11.03
CA LYS A 50 -3.82 11.01 -12.17
C LYS A 50 -2.34 10.64 -12.18
N ILE A 51 -1.70 10.68 -11.00
CA ILE A 51 -0.31 10.23 -10.83
C ILE A 51 -0.20 8.73 -11.15
N VAL A 52 -1.14 7.92 -10.65
CA VAL A 52 -1.18 6.47 -10.93
C VAL A 52 -1.35 6.22 -12.42
N ASP A 53 -2.29 6.88 -13.09
CA ASP A 53 -2.56 6.68 -14.53
C ASP A 53 -1.32 7.03 -15.37
N LEU A 54 -0.63 8.12 -15.02
CA LEU A 54 0.59 8.53 -15.69
C LEU A 54 1.73 7.52 -15.49
N SER A 55 1.93 7.07 -14.24
CA SER A 55 2.94 6.07 -13.90
C SER A 55 2.67 4.72 -14.57
N MET A 56 1.42 4.28 -14.58
CA MET A 56 1.03 3.01 -15.22
C MET A 56 1.18 3.05 -16.75
N LYS A 57 1.00 4.22 -17.37
CA LYS A 57 1.27 4.39 -18.80
C LYS A 57 2.75 4.18 -19.10
N GLU A 58 3.64 4.74 -18.28
CA GLU A 58 5.09 4.58 -18.45
C GLU A 58 5.53 3.14 -18.13
N PHE A 59 5.04 2.54 -17.06
CA PHE A 59 5.31 1.14 -16.75
C PHE A 59 4.88 0.21 -17.89
N SER A 60 3.69 0.43 -18.47
CA SER A 60 3.21 -0.34 -19.61
C SER A 60 4.10 -0.21 -20.84
N ARG A 61 4.68 0.99 -21.07
CA ARG A 61 5.64 1.22 -22.13
C ARG A 61 6.91 0.38 -21.92
N VAL A 62 7.45 0.39 -20.70
CA VAL A 62 8.66 -0.38 -20.34
C VAL A 62 8.39 -1.88 -20.43
N TYR A 63 7.28 -2.37 -19.87
CA TYR A 63 6.91 -3.78 -19.96
C TYR A 63 6.79 -4.26 -21.40
N LYS A 64 6.17 -3.45 -22.28
CA LYS A 64 6.09 -3.76 -23.71
C LYS A 64 7.47 -3.86 -24.37
N MET A 65 8.41 -2.98 -24.00
CA MET A 65 9.79 -3.02 -24.53
C MET A 65 10.52 -4.30 -24.07
N LEU A 66 10.24 -4.76 -22.86
CA LEU A 66 10.83 -5.98 -22.29
C LEU A 66 10.10 -7.28 -22.71
N GLY A 67 9.01 -7.18 -23.46
CA GLY A 67 8.18 -8.34 -23.81
C GLY A 67 7.44 -8.95 -22.62
N ILE A 68 7.22 -8.18 -21.53
CA ILE A 68 6.53 -8.62 -20.32
C ILE A 68 5.05 -8.28 -20.43
N SER A 69 4.20 -9.23 -20.05
CA SER A 69 2.76 -9.04 -19.92
C SER A 69 2.25 -9.62 -18.58
N PHE A 70 1.16 -9.06 -18.08
CA PHE A 70 0.50 -9.50 -16.86
C PHE A 70 -0.96 -9.82 -17.16
N ASP A 71 -1.45 -10.93 -16.63
CA ASP A 71 -2.88 -11.29 -16.73
C ASP A 71 -3.73 -10.38 -15.81
N VAL A 72 -3.17 -9.98 -14.67
CA VAL A 72 -3.83 -9.12 -13.68
C VAL A 72 -2.84 -8.13 -13.10
N SER A 73 -3.24 -6.87 -13.01
CA SER A 73 -2.48 -5.81 -12.36
C SER A 73 -3.37 -5.14 -11.29
N LEU A 74 -3.06 -5.40 -10.03
CA LEU A 74 -3.78 -4.85 -8.87
C LEU A 74 -2.76 -4.22 -7.93
N GLY A 75 -2.84 -2.90 -7.75
CA GLY A 75 -1.99 -2.17 -6.81
C GLY A 75 -2.41 -2.39 -5.36
N GLU A 76 -1.57 -1.98 -4.42
CA GLU A 76 -1.80 -2.12 -2.98
C GLU A 76 -3.12 -1.48 -2.53
N SER A 77 -3.52 -0.36 -3.12
CA SER A 77 -4.77 0.34 -2.81
C SER A 77 -6.03 -0.50 -3.06
N PHE A 78 -5.97 -1.49 -3.96
CA PHE A 78 -7.07 -2.42 -4.20
C PHE A 78 -7.38 -3.30 -2.97
N TYR A 79 -6.40 -3.52 -2.11
CA TYR A 79 -6.53 -4.40 -0.94
C TYR A 79 -6.90 -3.64 0.34
N GLN A 80 -7.03 -2.31 0.30
CA GLN A 80 -7.29 -1.47 1.47
C GLN A 80 -8.57 -1.88 2.21
N ASP A 81 -9.65 -2.07 1.48
CA ASP A 81 -10.97 -2.47 2.02
C ASP A 81 -11.02 -3.95 2.45
N LYS A 82 -10.02 -4.75 2.11
CA LYS A 82 -9.96 -6.20 2.38
C LYS A 82 -9.21 -6.54 3.66
N MET A 83 -8.44 -5.58 4.20
CA MET A 83 -7.66 -5.79 5.42
C MET A 83 -8.53 -6.07 6.65
N ALA A 84 -9.72 -5.45 6.74
CA ALA A 84 -10.65 -5.69 7.84
C ALA A 84 -11.10 -7.16 7.93
N ALA A 85 -11.28 -7.82 6.79
CA ALA A 85 -11.65 -9.25 6.74
C ALA A 85 -10.52 -10.15 7.27
N VAL A 86 -9.27 -9.80 7.05
CA VAL A 86 -8.12 -10.55 7.61
C VAL A 86 -8.08 -10.45 9.13
N ILE A 87 -8.33 -9.25 9.67
CA ILE A 87 -8.39 -9.06 11.13
C ILE A 87 -9.54 -9.86 11.73
N ALA A 88 -10.72 -9.84 11.10
CA ALA A 88 -11.88 -10.61 11.56
C ALA A 88 -11.59 -12.12 11.55
N ASP A 89 -10.99 -12.65 10.49
CA ASP A 89 -10.60 -14.05 10.39
C ASP A 89 -9.58 -14.45 11.49
N ALA A 90 -8.59 -13.60 11.74
CA ALA A 90 -7.60 -13.84 12.78
C ALA A 90 -8.22 -13.82 14.17
N GLN A 91 -9.21 -12.96 14.38
CA GLN A 91 -9.97 -12.90 15.65
C GLN A 91 -10.87 -14.12 15.83
N GLU A 92 -11.61 -14.53 14.81
CA GLU A 92 -12.47 -15.72 14.84
C GLU A 92 -11.68 -17.00 15.11
N LYS A 93 -10.47 -17.09 14.56
CA LYS A 93 -9.56 -18.23 14.77
C LYS A 93 -8.81 -18.16 16.11
N GLY A 94 -9.03 -17.13 16.93
CA GLY A 94 -8.33 -16.95 18.20
C GLY A 94 -6.82 -16.69 18.07
N LEU A 95 -6.37 -16.23 16.90
CA LEU A 95 -4.96 -15.95 16.62
C LEU A 95 -4.58 -14.50 16.96
N LEU A 96 -5.56 -13.57 16.95
CA LEU A 96 -5.31 -12.17 17.20
C LEU A 96 -5.13 -11.90 18.68
N CYS A 97 -4.01 -11.28 19.03
CA CYS A 97 -3.68 -10.84 20.38
C CYS A 97 -3.47 -9.33 20.42
N GLU A 98 -3.66 -8.72 21.58
CA GLU A 98 -3.27 -7.34 21.83
C GLU A 98 -1.95 -7.32 22.62
N SER A 99 -0.98 -6.56 22.13
CA SER A 99 0.31 -6.37 22.79
C SER A 99 0.72 -4.92 22.70
N GLN A 100 0.88 -4.25 23.83
CA GLN A 100 1.27 -2.82 23.93
C GLN A 100 0.38 -1.88 23.06
N GLY A 101 -0.93 -2.17 23.00
CA GLY A 101 -1.90 -1.43 22.19
C GLY A 101 -1.88 -1.77 20.69
N ALA A 102 -1.00 -2.67 20.24
CA ALA A 102 -0.93 -3.16 18.86
C ALA A 102 -1.69 -4.48 18.71
N LYS A 103 -2.23 -4.75 17.50
CA LYS A 103 -2.83 -6.05 17.16
C LYS A 103 -1.78 -6.93 16.50
N VAL A 104 -1.51 -8.07 17.11
CA VAL A 104 -0.41 -8.97 16.71
C VAL A 104 -0.86 -10.44 16.66
N ILE A 105 -0.08 -11.25 15.97
CA ILE A 105 -0.19 -12.72 15.97
C ILE A 105 1.15 -13.28 16.47
N PHE A 106 1.11 -14.16 17.47
CA PHE A 106 2.30 -14.91 17.91
C PHE A 106 2.47 -16.16 17.06
N LEU A 107 3.61 -16.29 16.40
CA LEU A 107 3.94 -17.46 15.58
C LEU A 107 4.81 -18.43 16.41
N PRO A 108 4.55 -19.74 16.36
CA PRO A 108 5.37 -20.71 17.04
C PRO A 108 6.83 -20.67 16.58
N GLY A 109 7.76 -20.52 17.52
CA GLY A 109 9.20 -20.46 17.24
C GLY A 109 9.76 -19.08 16.90
N GLU A 110 8.90 -18.06 16.81
CA GLU A 110 9.33 -16.68 16.58
C GLU A 110 9.31 -15.88 17.89
N GLU A 111 10.40 -15.15 18.17
CA GLU A 111 10.49 -14.28 19.36
C GLU A 111 9.68 -12.99 19.19
N THR A 112 9.58 -12.50 17.95
CA THR A 112 8.87 -11.25 17.65
C THR A 112 7.51 -11.56 17.04
N PRO A 113 6.41 -11.03 17.60
CA PRO A 113 5.09 -11.26 17.03
C PRO A 113 4.91 -10.54 15.70
N ALA A 114 4.12 -11.15 14.82
CA ALA A 114 3.70 -10.57 13.57
C ALA A 114 2.68 -9.45 13.82
N MET A 115 3.07 -8.20 13.60
CA MET A 115 2.23 -7.02 13.85
C MET A 115 1.33 -6.74 12.66
N LEU A 116 0.01 -6.73 12.88
CA LEU A 116 -0.99 -6.39 11.86
C LEU A 116 -1.40 -4.93 11.92
N VAL A 117 -1.62 -4.41 13.12
CA VAL A 117 -2.01 -3.01 13.35
C VAL A 117 -1.15 -2.44 14.48
N LYS A 118 -0.59 -1.27 14.26
CA LYS A 118 0.21 -0.54 15.25
C LYS A 118 -0.65 0.02 16.36
N SER A 119 -0.03 0.43 17.47
CA SER A 119 -0.72 1.06 18.60
C SER A 119 -1.41 2.39 18.27
N ASP A 120 -0.98 3.09 17.24
CA ASP A 120 -1.61 4.30 16.72
C ASP A 120 -2.78 4.04 15.74
N GLY A 121 -3.10 2.75 15.49
CA GLY A 121 -4.14 2.32 14.57
C GLY A 121 -3.69 2.17 13.12
N ALA A 122 -2.45 2.50 12.79
CA ALA A 122 -1.94 2.34 11.43
C ALA A 122 -1.76 0.86 11.07
N THR A 123 -2.15 0.50 9.86
CA THR A 123 -1.95 -0.85 9.32
C THR A 123 -0.50 -1.08 8.90
N THR A 124 -0.07 -2.34 8.91
CA THR A 124 1.26 -2.73 8.45
C THR A 124 1.25 -3.29 7.03
N TYR A 125 2.43 -3.38 6.42
CA TYR A 125 2.59 -4.08 5.13
C TYR A 125 2.15 -5.55 5.23
N LEU A 126 2.50 -6.22 6.33
CA LEU A 126 2.10 -7.61 6.56
C LEU A 126 0.58 -7.82 6.48
N LEU A 127 -0.21 -6.93 7.07
CA LEU A 127 -1.67 -7.03 6.99
C LEU A 127 -2.17 -6.90 5.54
N ARG A 128 -1.55 -6.03 4.75
CA ARG A 128 -1.88 -5.86 3.33
C ARG A 128 -1.47 -7.07 2.51
N ASP A 129 -0.32 -7.65 2.81
CA ASP A 129 0.15 -8.88 2.15
C ASP A 129 -0.77 -10.06 2.47
N LEU A 130 -1.21 -10.20 3.71
CA LEU A 130 -2.21 -11.20 4.08
C LEU A 130 -3.55 -11.01 3.36
N ALA A 131 -4.00 -9.75 3.21
CA ALA A 131 -5.19 -9.45 2.43
C ALA A 131 -5.02 -9.79 0.95
N THR A 132 -3.83 -9.57 0.40
CA THR A 132 -3.46 -9.93 -0.96
C THR A 132 -3.50 -11.46 -1.16
N ILE A 133 -2.87 -12.21 -0.26
CA ILE A 133 -2.83 -13.68 -0.30
C ILE A 133 -4.25 -14.25 -0.16
N LYS A 134 -5.03 -13.75 0.81
CA LYS A 134 -6.42 -14.17 1.02
C LYS A 134 -7.25 -13.94 -0.25
N TYR A 135 -7.19 -12.76 -0.85
CA TYR A 135 -7.90 -12.46 -2.09
C TYR A 135 -7.49 -13.38 -3.24
N ARG A 136 -6.19 -13.62 -3.42
CA ARG A 136 -5.68 -14.52 -4.46
C ARG A 136 -6.19 -15.94 -4.26
N GLN A 137 -6.18 -16.44 -3.01
CA GLN A 137 -6.68 -17.76 -2.67
C GLN A 137 -8.18 -17.90 -2.94
N GLU A 138 -8.97 -16.92 -2.57
CA GLU A 138 -10.42 -16.91 -2.80
C GLU A 138 -10.77 -16.81 -4.29
N ARG A 139 -10.02 -16.00 -5.03
CA ARG A 139 -10.33 -15.66 -6.43
C ARG A 139 -9.85 -16.73 -7.41
N TRP A 140 -8.65 -17.26 -7.22
CA TRP A 140 -8.01 -18.14 -8.18
C TRP A 140 -7.71 -19.53 -7.65
N ARG A 141 -7.76 -19.76 -6.35
CA ARG A 141 -7.47 -21.05 -5.68
C ARG A 141 -6.17 -21.68 -6.17
N PRO A 142 -5.05 -20.96 -6.17
CA PRO A 142 -3.79 -21.46 -6.68
C PRO A 142 -3.23 -22.57 -5.78
N ASP A 143 -2.59 -23.56 -6.36
CA ASP A 143 -1.84 -24.59 -5.62
C ASP A 143 -0.52 -24.04 -5.08
N LEU A 144 0.02 -22.98 -5.70
CA LEU A 144 1.27 -22.35 -5.31
C LEU A 144 1.19 -20.84 -5.57
N ILE A 145 1.62 -20.06 -4.58
CA ILE A 145 1.82 -18.60 -4.71
C ILE A 145 3.32 -18.33 -4.56
N ILE A 146 3.95 -17.77 -5.60
CA ILE A 146 5.32 -17.25 -5.51
C ILE A 146 5.20 -15.75 -5.23
N TYR A 147 5.80 -15.34 -4.10
CA TYR A 147 5.81 -13.94 -3.67
C TYR A 147 7.23 -13.43 -3.80
N GLU A 148 7.45 -12.51 -4.74
CA GLU A 148 8.75 -11.87 -4.96
C GLU A 148 8.79 -10.55 -4.19
N VAL A 149 9.81 -10.35 -3.36
CA VAL A 149 10.01 -9.19 -2.47
C VAL A 149 11.40 -8.59 -2.65
#